data_cb36776bf3f686f2d40511ba5ae37100
#
_entry.id   cb36776bf3f686f2d40511ba5ae37100
#
_cell.length_a   1.000
_cell.length_b   1.000
_cell.length_c   1.000
_cell.angle_alpha   90.00
_cell.angle_beta   90.00
_cell.angle_gamma   90.00
#
_symmetry.space_group_name_H-M   'P 1'
#
loop_
_entity.id
_entity.type
_entity.pdbx_description
1 polymer ?
#
loop_
_entity_poly.entity_id
_entity_poly.type
_entity_poly.pdbx_seq_one_letter_code
_entity_poly.pdbx_strand_id
1 'polypeptide(L)'
;RIGRSGEGRPIEMLILTDATVPDSLKRRVWIHSRVHTSEAPAAWYLEAMIDELLSDAPLSREILRRTVFYVVPETNPDGVRGGYSRSTAQGVNLEINWDRPDSLTQPEVRVLKRTIDSLSTERPFDVALNLHSQSAPFVTYWIHTAKSTSAKMYRRKMLLSALTVAHTPYYRPIDQRFSEAAPRYAEGWFWQRFGERTLAVTFETPYTYYNNDPAGEWVSRESLAELAHASLLALSDLLD
;
A
#
# COMPACT_ATOMS: atom_id res chain seq x y z
N ARG A 1 -5.10 -3.82 17.61
CA ARG A 1 -3.78 -3.21 17.87
C ARG A 1 -2.70 -4.25 17.66
N ILE A 2 -1.67 -3.92 16.87
CA ILE A 2 -0.54 -4.81 16.55
C ILE A 2 0.75 -4.43 17.29
N GLY A 3 0.84 -3.20 17.80
CA GLY A 3 2.00 -2.74 18.56
C GLY A 3 1.88 -1.32 19.04
N ARG A 4 3.03 -0.71 19.34
CA ARG A 4 3.15 0.68 19.76
C ARG A 4 4.30 1.37 19.04
N SER A 5 4.14 2.68 18.82
CA SER A 5 5.16 3.59 18.31
C SER A 5 6.26 3.89 19.34
N GLY A 6 7.24 4.68 18.95
CA GLY A 6 8.33 5.10 19.81
C GLY A 6 7.87 5.88 21.05
N GLU A 7 6.81 6.68 20.96
CA GLU A 7 6.20 7.39 22.09
C GLU A 7 5.05 6.63 22.75
N GLY A 8 4.87 5.34 22.40
CA GLY A 8 3.90 4.45 23.05
C GLY A 8 2.48 4.53 22.51
N ARG A 9 2.21 5.27 21.42
CA ARG A 9 0.87 5.31 20.79
C ARG A 9 0.55 3.96 20.12
N PRO A 10 -0.72 3.54 20.11
CA PRO A 10 -1.10 2.30 19.47
C PRO A 10 -0.87 2.38 17.95
N ILE A 11 -0.35 1.29 17.37
CA ILE A 11 -0.40 1.02 15.94
C ILE A 11 -1.50 -0.01 15.75
N GLU A 12 -2.50 0.34 14.96
CA GLU A 12 -3.70 -0.46 14.78
C GLU A 12 -3.76 -1.07 13.38
N MET A 13 -4.39 -2.22 13.27
CA MET A 13 -4.63 -2.92 12.02
C MET A 13 -6.10 -3.31 11.95
N LEU A 14 -6.71 -3.06 10.80
CA LEU A 14 -8.03 -3.56 10.43
C LEU A 14 -7.85 -4.87 9.65
N ILE A 15 -8.81 -5.78 9.81
CA ILE A 15 -8.95 -6.96 8.96
C ILE A 15 -10.34 -6.90 8.33
N LEU A 16 -10.37 -6.74 7.00
CA LEU A 16 -11.60 -6.62 6.24
C LEU A 16 -11.78 -7.90 5.42
N THR A 17 -12.87 -8.61 5.65
CA THR A 17 -13.14 -9.89 5.01
C THR A 17 -14.59 -10.32 5.25
N ASP A 18 -15.15 -11.17 4.41
CA ASP A 18 -16.41 -11.86 4.69
C ASP A 18 -16.12 -13.11 5.56
N ALA A 19 -16.47 -13.04 6.84
CA ALA A 19 -16.22 -14.13 7.80
C ALA A 19 -17.01 -15.42 7.51
N THR A 20 -17.95 -15.41 6.57
CA THR A 20 -18.71 -16.61 6.17
C THR A 20 -17.91 -17.54 5.26
N VAL A 21 -16.82 -17.07 4.68
CA VAL A 21 -15.90 -17.84 3.83
C VAL A 21 -14.59 -18.05 4.59
N PRO A 22 -14.04 -19.25 4.67
CA PRO A 22 -12.75 -19.50 5.33
C PRO A 22 -11.60 -18.71 4.71
N ASP A 23 -10.78 -18.04 5.52
CA ASP A 23 -9.65 -17.22 5.04
C ASP A 23 -8.58 -18.05 4.32
N SER A 24 -8.49 -19.36 4.60
CA SER A 24 -7.59 -20.28 3.89
C SER A 24 -7.87 -20.39 2.38
N LEU A 25 -9.09 -20.08 1.97
CA LEU A 25 -9.52 -20.11 0.56
C LEU A 25 -9.36 -18.75 -0.15
N LYS A 26 -9.01 -17.70 0.58
CA LYS A 26 -8.98 -16.32 0.05
C LYS A 26 -7.58 -15.87 -0.32
N ARG A 27 -7.51 -14.87 -1.19
CA ARG A 27 -6.31 -14.07 -1.42
C ARG A 27 -6.03 -13.18 -0.22
N ARG A 28 -4.78 -12.75 -0.07
CA ARG A 28 -4.35 -11.97 1.09
C ARG A 28 -3.65 -10.69 0.63
N VAL A 29 -4.18 -9.55 1.03
CA VAL A 29 -3.64 -8.23 0.69
C VAL A 29 -3.21 -7.52 1.96
N TRP A 30 -1.97 -7.05 1.99
CA TRP A 30 -1.43 -6.16 3.01
C TRP A 30 -1.43 -4.73 2.49
N ILE A 31 -1.90 -3.78 3.30
CA ILE A 31 -1.86 -2.35 2.98
C ILE A 31 -1.36 -1.60 4.20
N HIS A 32 -0.39 -0.70 4.02
CA HIS A 32 -0.02 0.25 5.05
C HIS A 32 0.16 1.65 4.46
N SER A 33 -0.11 2.67 5.27
CA SER A 33 -0.09 4.07 4.88
C SER A 33 0.50 4.94 6.01
N ARG A 34 0.67 6.23 5.74
CA ARG A 34 1.14 7.24 6.70
C ARG A 34 2.49 6.89 7.33
N VAL A 35 3.38 6.31 6.53
CA VAL A 35 4.82 6.21 6.84
C VAL A 35 5.41 7.61 6.92
N HIS A 36 5.12 8.44 5.91
CA HIS A 36 5.32 9.89 5.93
C HIS A 36 4.00 10.57 6.32
N THR A 37 4.06 11.37 7.35
CA THR A 37 2.86 11.83 8.04
C THR A 37 2.13 12.99 7.37
N SER A 38 2.83 13.76 6.51
CA SER A 38 2.21 14.81 5.69
C SER A 38 1.43 14.30 4.48
N GLU A 39 1.56 13.02 4.14
CA GLU A 39 0.98 12.42 2.93
C GLU A 39 -0.52 12.12 3.12
N ALA A 40 -1.30 13.18 3.33
CA ALA A 40 -2.74 13.10 3.59
C ALA A 40 -3.56 12.53 2.41
N PRO A 41 -3.26 12.81 1.11
CA PRO A 41 -4.04 12.24 0.02
C PRO A 41 -4.03 10.71 0.02
N ALA A 42 -2.89 10.06 0.34
CA ALA A 42 -2.82 8.61 0.48
C ALA A 42 -3.72 8.07 1.61
N ALA A 43 -3.86 8.84 2.71
CA ALA A 43 -4.77 8.45 3.79
C ALA A 43 -6.24 8.58 3.38
N TRP A 44 -6.62 9.64 2.67
CA TRP A 44 -7.99 9.80 2.14
C TRP A 44 -8.34 8.76 1.08
N TYR A 45 -7.38 8.44 0.22
CA TYR A 45 -7.51 7.32 -0.73
C TYR A 45 -7.76 6.00 -0.01
N LEU A 46 -6.98 5.71 1.05
CA LEU A 46 -7.17 4.50 1.85
C LEU A 46 -8.50 4.50 2.61
N GLU A 47 -8.92 5.64 3.17
CA GLU A 47 -10.23 5.81 3.82
C GLU A 47 -11.35 5.46 2.83
N ALA A 48 -11.31 6.02 1.61
CA ALA A 48 -12.31 5.71 0.58
C ALA A 48 -12.31 4.23 0.18
N MET A 49 -11.15 3.60 0.09
CA MET A 49 -11.05 2.15 -0.19
C MET A 49 -11.69 1.33 0.94
N ILE A 50 -11.48 1.70 2.20
CA ILE A 50 -12.08 1.04 3.36
C ILE A 50 -13.59 1.24 3.36
N ASP A 51 -14.07 2.46 3.13
CA ASP A 51 -15.50 2.79 3.09
C ASP A 51 -16.21 1.99 2.00
N GLU A 52 -15.60 1.87 0.83
CA GLU A 52 -16.16 1.06 -0.25
C GLU A 52 -16.21 -0.43 0.11
N LEU A 53 -15.13 -0.99 0.65
CA LEU A 53 -15.09 -2.39 1.08
C LEU A 53 -16.13 -2.69 2.17
N LEU A 54 -16.46 -1.72 3.02
CA LEU A 54 -17.47 -1.85 4.08
C LEU A 54 -18.89 -1.56 3.60
N SER A 55 -19.05 -1.13 2.35
CA SER A 55 -20.38 -0.85 1.76
C SER A 55 -21.13 -2.14 1.45
N ASP A 56 -22.46 -2.00 1.26
CA ASP A 56 -23.34 -3.10 0.81
C ASP A 56 -23.29 -3.33 -0.71
N ALA A 57 -22.36 -2.71 -1.43
CA ALA A 57 -22.23 -2.88 -2.87
C ALA A 57 -21.96 -4.34 -3.26
N PRO A 58 -22.54 -4.87 -4.34
CA PRO A 58 -22.28 -6.24 -4.80
C PRO A 58 -20.80 -6.51 -5.04
N LEU A 59 -20.08 -5.54 -5.60
CA LEU A 59 -18.63 -5.62 -5.83
C LEU A 59 -17.85 -5.82 -4.52
N SER A 60 -18.15 -5.00 -3.52
CA SER A 60 -17.47 -5.06 -2.21
C SER A 60 -17.67 -6.41 -1.53
N ARG A 61 -18.90 -6.93 -1.56
CA ARG A 61 -19.22 -8.27 -1.04
C ARG A 61 -18.44 -9.37 -1.78
N GLU A 62 -18.38 -9.30 -3.11
CA GLU A 62 -17.64 -10.28 -3.91
C GLU A 62 -16.14 -10.23 -3.61
N ILE A 63 -15.55 -9.04 -3.55
CA ILE A 63 -14.14 -8.86 -3.19
C ILE A 63 -13.85 -9.46 -1.80
N LEU A 64 -14.65 -9.15 -0.77
CA LEU A 64 -14.43 -9.63 0.59
C LEU A 64 -14.66 -11.16 0.73
N ARG A 65 -15.49 -11.76 -0.12
CA ARG A 65 -15.64 -13.23 -0.17
C ARG A 65 -14.38 -13.93 -0.66
N ARG A 66 -13.56 -13.27 -1.49
CA ARG A 66 -12.37 -13.84 -2.15
C ARG A 66 -11.05 -13.30 -1.60
N THR A 67 -11.10 -12.24 -0.80
CA THR A 67 -9.89 -11.55 -0.33
C THR A 67 -10.00 -11.16 1.14
N VAL A 68 -8.90 -11.31 1.85
CA VAL A 68 -8.69 -10.74 3.20
C VAL A 68 -7.73 -9.57 3.09
N PHE A 69 -8.17 -8.39 3.50
CA PHE A 69 -7.34 -7.20 3.58
C PHE A 69 -6.85 -6.99 5.01
N TYR A 70 -5.55 -6.82 5.17
CA TYR A 70 -4.88 -6.45 6.41
C TYR A 70 -4.37 -5.03 6.25
N VAL A 71 -5.00 -4.08 6.93
CA VAL A 71 -4.81 -2.64 6.69
C VAL A 71 -4.26 -1.97 7.92
N VAL A 72 -3.11 -1.31 7.80
CA VAL A 72 -2.52 -0.43 8.82
C VAL A 72 -2.67 1.02 8.34
N PRO A 73 -3.72 1.75 8.78
CA PRO A 73 -4.02 3.08 8.24
C PRO A 73 -2.96 4.12 8.61
N GLU A 74 -2.35 3.96 9.79
CA GLU A 74 -1.43 4.94 10.34
C GLU A 74 -0.20 4.24 10.93
N THR A 75 0.87 4.21 10.11
CA THR A 75 2.14 3.58 10.51
C THR A 75 2.91 4.44 11.50
N ASN A 76 2.86 5.78 11.36
CA ASN A 76 3.62 6.74 12.16
C ASN A 76 2.70 7.66 13.01
N PRO A 77 2.04 7.13 14.05
CA PRO A 77 1.11 7.93 14.86
C PRO A 77 1.79 9.05 15.65
N ASP A 78 3.08 8.91 15.98
CA ASP A 78 3.85 9.94 16.65
C ASP A 78 4.09 11.13 15.74
N GLY A 79 4.46 10.87 14.49
CA GLY A 79 4.67 11.90 13.50
C GLY A 79 3.38 12.63 13.12
N VAL A 80 2.26 11.91 13.01
CA VAL A 80 0.92 12.51 12.77
C VAL A 80 0.55 13.42 13.94
N ARG A 81 0.68 12.94 15.17
CA ARG A 81 0.36 13.72 16.37
C ARG A 81 1.28 14.92 16.56
N GLY A 82 2.56 14.78 16.21
CA GLY A 82 3.58 15.83 16.32
C GLY A 82 3.57 16.83 15.16
N GLY A 83 2.81 16.58 14.08
CA GLY A 83 2.78 17.43 12.89
C GLY A 83 4.08 17.38 12.08
N TYR A 84 4.84 16.28 12.15
CA TYR A 84 6.07 16.12 11.37
C TYR A 84 5.73 15.77 9.92
N SER A 85 6.63 16.12 9.00
CA SER A 85 6.40 15.84 7.57
C SER A 85 6.69 14.38 7.21
N ARG A 86 7.92 13.92 7.48
CA ARG A 86 8.43 12.62 6.96
C ARG A 86 9.07 11.73 8.01
N SER A 87 9.25 12.21 9.22
CA SER A 87 10.03 11.51 10.24
C SER A 87 9.20 11.12 11.45
N THR A 88 9.77 10.25 12.28
CA THR A 88 9.32 10.02 13.65
C THR A 88 9.67 11.23 14.54
N ALA A 89 9.22 11.21 15.78
CA ALA A 89 9.61 12.20 16.81
C ALA A 89 11.15 12.25 17.03
N GLN A 90 11.87 11.17 16.71
CA GLN A 90 13.32 11.08 16.78
C GLN A 90 14.04 11.52 15.49
N GLY A 91 13.31 12.10 14.53
CA GLY A 91 13.87 12.56 13.25
C GLY A 91 14.22 11.46 12.25
N VAL A 92 13.74 10.23 12.45
CA VAL A 92 14.05 9.09 11.56
C VAL A 92 12.99 8.92 10.49
N ASN A 93 13.40 8.80 9.24
CA ASN A 93 12.53 8.43 8.13
C ASN A 93 12.29 6.92 8.14
N LEU A 94 11.04 6.51 8.38
CA LEU A 94 10.62 5.10 8.45
C LEU A 94 10.72 4.38 7.10
N GLU A 95 10.61 5.10 5.99
CA GLU A 95 10.65 4.53 4.63
C GLU A 95 11.98 3.83 4.32
N ILE A 96 13.08 4.34 4.84
CA ILE A 96 14.42 3.82 4.59
C ILE A 96 15.00 3.05 5.80
N ASN A 97 14.15 2.37 6.56
CA ASN A 97 14.52 1.72 7.82
C ASN A 97 14.30 0.20 7.81
N TRP A 98 13.92 -0.38 6.66
CA TRP A 98 13.47 -1.78 6.57
C TRP A 98 14.62 -2.80 6.58
N ASP A 99 15.82 -2.46 6.09
CA ASP A 99 17.01 -3.33 6.08
C ASP A 99 17.80 -3.34 7.40
N ARG A 100 17.39 -2.52 8.38
CA ARG A 100 18.10 -2.43 9.66
C ARG A 100 17.86 -3.68 10.50
N PRO A 101 18.87 -4.12 11.27
CA PRO A 101 18.69 -5.11 12.34
C PRO A 101 17.63 -4.62 13.34
N ASP A 102 16.92 -5.54 13.98
CA ASP A 102 15.82 -5.21 14.92
C ASP A 102 16.23 -4.22 16.03
N SER A 103 17.48 -4.29 16.50
CA SER A 103 18.03 -3.37 17.50
C SER A 103 18.18 -1.92 17.01
N LEU A 104 18.26 -1.70 15.71
CA LEU A 104 18.40 -0.40 15.05
C LEU A 104 17.17 0.00 14.25
N THR A 105 16.18 -0.88 14.15
CA THR A 105 14.92 -0.62 13.47
C THR A 105 13.99 0.20 14.37
N GLN A 106 13.38 1.24 13.81
CA GLN A 106 12.37 2.03 14.54
C GLN A 106 11.21 1.14 15.00
N PRO A 107 10.60 1.43 16.17
CA PRO A 107 9.52 0.62 16.73
C PRO A 107 8.38 0.37 15.73
N GLU A 108 7.98 1.37 14.97
CA GLU A 108 6.91 1.31 13.97
C GLU A 108 7.22 0.27 12.89
N VAL A 109 8.39 0.36 12.25
CA VAL A 109 8.81 -0.59 11.20
C VAL A 109 8.99 -1.99 11.79
N ARG A 110 9.55 -2.10 13.01
CA ARG A 110 9.71 -3.39 13.69
C ARG A 110 8.34 -4.04 13.99
N VAL A 111 7.34 -3.26 14.37
CA VAL A 111 5.96 -3.74 14.56
C VAL A 111 5.40 -4.27 13.26
N LEU A 112 5.53 -3.54 12.15
CA LEU A 112 5.07 -4.01 10.84
C LEU A 112 5.79 -5.29 10.42
N LYS A 113 7.12 -5.33 10.45
CA LYS A 113 7.91 -6.52 10.07
C LYS A 113 7.48 -7.76 10.85
N ARG A 114 7.37 -7.65 12.18
CA ARG A 114 6.96 -8.77 13.04
C ARG A 114 5.54 -9.23 12.77
N THR A 115 4.62 -8.30 12.53
CA THR A 115 3.23 -8.62 12.19
C THR A 115 3.15 -9.34 10.85
N ILE A 116 3.84 -8.81 9.83
CA ILE A 116 3.90 -9.43 8.49
C ILE A 116 4.51 -10.82 8.59
N ASP A 117 5.63 -11.00 9.29
CA ASP A 117 6.27 -12.31 9.47
C ASP A 117 5.35 -13.29 10.18
N SER A 118 4.71 -12.88 11.26
CA SER A 118 3.76 -13.73 12.03
C SER A 118 2.58 -14.18 11.18
N LEU A 119 1.98 -13.26 10.43
CA LEU A 119 0.85 -13.55 9.54
C LEU A 119 1.26 -14.36 8.30
N SER A 120 2.54 -14.36 7.95
CA SER A 120 3.08 -15.05 6.75
C SER A 120 3.69 -16.42 7.06
N THR A 121 3.60 -16.92 8.28
CA THR A 121 4.23 -18.19 8.71
C THR A 121 3.78 -19.36 7.83
N GLU A 122 2.49 -19.48 7.54
CA GLU A 122 1.96 -20.54 6.70
C GLU A 122 1.90 -20.11 5.23
N ARG A 123 1.41 -18.90 4.99
CA ARG A 123 1.21 -18.36 3.65
C ARG A 123 1.49 -16.85 3.61
N PRO A 124 2.42 -16.36 2.77
CA PRO A 124 2.66 -14.93 2.61
C PRO A 124 1.46 -14.23 1.94
N PHE A 125 1.50 -12.90 1.93
CA PHE A 125 0.54 -12.08 1.22
C PHE A 125 0.70 -12.24 -0.30
N ASP A 126 -0.40 -12.23 -1.05
CA ASP A 126 -0.38 -12.21 -2.51
C ASP A 126 0.07 -10.83 -3.04
N VAL A 127 -0.41 -9.77 -2.38
CA VAL A 127 -0.07 -8.36 -2.70
C VAL A 127 0.24 -7.60 -1.42
N ALA A 128 1.18 -6.66 -1.49
CA ALA A 128 1.48 -5.69 -0.44
C ALA A 128 1.56 -4.27 -1.05
N LEU A 129 0.74 -3.36 -0.55
CA LEU A 129 0.71 -1.96 -0.97
C LEU A 129 1.28 -1.07 0.14
N ASN A 130 2.28 -0.27 -0.22
CA ASN A 130 2.82 0.81 0.58
C ASN A 130 2.29 2.13 0.00
N LEU A 131 1.39 2.80 0.73
CA LEU A 131 0.66 3.96 0.22
C LEU A 131 1.35 5.25 0.63
N HIS A 132 1.66 6.06 -0.36
CA HIS A 132 2.34 7.33 -0.26
C HIS A 132 1.65 8.43 -1.07
N SER A 133 2.15 9.67 -0.92
CA SER A 133 1.81 10.78 -1.80
C SER A 133 3.06 11.55 -2.23
N GLN A 134 3.02 12.09 -3.43
CA GLN A 134 4.14 12.77 -4.07
C GLN A 134 3.78 14.17 -4.59
N SER A 135 4.81 15.00 -4.79
CA SER A 135 4.64 16.33 -5.38
C SER A 135 4.44 16.31 -6.91
N ALA A 136 4.79 15.20 -7.55
CA ALA A 136 4.55 15.05 -8.99
C ALA A 136 3.03 15.01 -9.27
N PRO A 137 2.56 15.66 -10.36
CA PRO A 137 1.13 15.81 -10.65
C PRO A 137 0.55 14.57 -11.37
N PHE A 138 0.82 13.38 -10.86
CA PHE A 138 0.31 12.12 -11.40
C PHE A 138 0.36 11.02 -10.33
N VAL A 139 -0.49 10.03 -10.52
CA VAL A 139 -0.45 8.77 -9.76
C VAL A 139 0.70 7.91 -10.24
N THR A 140 1.35 7.16 -9.36
CA THR A 140 2.46 6.29 -9.75
C THR A 140 2.47 4.97 -8.98
N TYR A 141 2.75 3.88 -9.70
CA TYR A 141 3.34 2.68 -9.13
C TYR A 141 4.86 2.69 -9.36
N TRP A 142 5.63 2.45 -8.29
CA TRP A 142 7.07 2.19 -8.40
C TRP A 142 7.31 0.73 -8.79
N ILE A 143 7.53 0.50 -10.08
CA ILE A 143 7.68 -0.83 -10.66
C ILE A 143 9.14 -1.27 -10.57
N HIS A 144 9.41 -2.33 -9.84
CA HIS A 144 10.78 -2.87 -9.75
C HIS A 144 11.13 -3.63 -11.02
N THR A 145 12.36 -3.39 -11.53
CA THR A 145 12.83 -3.97 -12.77
C THR A 145 13.01 -5.50 -12.66
N ALA A 146 12.97 -6.18 -13.78
CA ALA A 146 13.26 -7.61 -13.85
C ALA A 146 14.68 -7.95 -13.38
N LYS A 147 15.63 -7.00 -13.52
CA LYS A 147 17.01 -7.16 -13.07
C LYS A 147 17.12 -7.18 -11.54
N SER A 148 16.33 -6.34 -10.84
CA SER A 148 16.36 -6.25 -9.38
C SER A 148 15.43 -7.24 -8.68
N THR A 149 14.55 -7.90 -9.44
CA THR A 149 13.63 -8.92 -8.94
C THR A 149 13.68 -10.17 -9.82
N SER A 150 12.63 -10.42 -10.60
CA SER A 150 12.58 -11.46 -11.63
C SER A 150 11.69 -11.02 -12.78
N ALA A 151 11.83 -11.68 -13.94
CA ALA A 151 10.97 -11.44 -15.10
C ALA A 151 9.48 -11.72 -14.78
N LYS A 152 9.20 -12.69 -13.91
CA LYS A 152 7.84 -13.01 -13.47
C LYS A 152 7.28 -11.90 -12.57
N MET A 153 8.03 -11.44 -11.57
CA MET A 153 7.59 -10.36 -10.69
C MET A 153 7.40 -9.06 -11.47
N TYR A 154 8.32 -8.73 -12.36
CA TYR A 154 8.19 -7.56 -13.23
C TYR A 154 6.89 -7.60 -14.05
N ARG A 155 6.59 -8.75 -14.71
CA ARG A 155 5.34 -8.91 -15.47
C ARG A 155 4.10 -8.76 -14.60
N ARG A 156 4.09 -9.30 -13.37
CA ARG A 156 2.96 -9.15 -12.44
C ARG A 156 2.73 -7.68 -12.05
N LYS A 157 3.79 -6.91 -11.80
CA LYS A 157 3.69 -5.46 -11.50
C LYS A 157 3.20 -4.68 -12.72
N MET A 158 3.69 -5.02 -13.91
CA MET A 158 3.20 -4.43 -15.16
C MET A 158 1.72 -4.74 -15.40
N LEU A 159 1.27 -5.96 -15.05
CA LEU A 159 -0.13 -6.33 -15.15
C LEU A 159 -0.99 -5.51 -14.18
N LEU A 160 -0.61 -5.37 -12.90
CA LEU A 160 -1.31 -4.50 -11.95
C LEU A 160 -1.43 -3.07 -12.48
N SER A 161 -0.32 -2.54 -13.00
CA SER A 161 -0.28 -1.21 -13.60
C SER A 161 -1.25 -1.10 -14.80
N ALA A 162 -1.26 -2.07 -15.70
CA ALA A 162 -2.14 -2.08 -16.88
C ALA A 162 -3.62 -2.20 -16.50
N LEU A 163 -3.94 -3.04 -15.51
CA LEU A 163 -5.29 -3.17 -14.97
C LEU A 163 -5.76 -1.84 -14.35
N THR A 164 -4.91 -1.16 -13.58
CA THR A 164 -5.26 0.16 -13.02
C THR A 164 -5.51 1.18 -14.13
N VAL A 165 -4.67 1.22 -15.17
CA VAL A 165 -4.89 2.08 -16.36
C VAL A 165 -6.25 1.81 -17.01
N ALA A 166 -6.67 0.55 -17.06
CA ALA A 166 -7.95 0.18 -17.68
C ALA A 166 -9.18 0.66 -16.89
N HIS A 167 -9.03 0.90 -15.58
CA HIS A 167 -10.14 1.26 -14.70
C HIS A 167 -10.22 2.75 -14.33
N THR A 168 -9.19 3.57 -14.64
CA THR A 168 -9.18 4.99 -14.25
C THR A 168 -8.44 5.87 -15.23
N PRO A 169 -8.89 7.11 -15.47
CA PRO A 169 -8.15 8.11 -16.23
C PRO A 169 -7.02 8.77 -15.41
N TYR A 170 -7.00 8.58 -14.08
CA TYR A 170 -6.01 9.24 -13.20
C TYR A 170 -4.61 8.62 -13.26
N TYR A 171 -4.49 7.39 -13.77
CA TYR A 171 -3.22 6.72 -13.96
C TYR A 171 -3.01 6.32 -15.42
N ARG A 172 -1.88 6.72 -16.00
CA ARG A 172 -1.57 6.52 -17.43
C ARG A 172 -0.28 5.72 -17.60
N PRO A 173 -0.07 5.03 -18.73
CA PRO A 173 1.18 4.30 -18.99
C PRO A 173 2.44 5.17 -18.87
N ILE A 174 2.35 6.48 -19.23
CA ILE A 174 3.47 7.43 -19.13
C ILE A 174 3.83 7.79 -17.68
N ASP A 175 2.92 7.54 -16.75
CA ASP A 175 3.11 7.86 -15.32
C ASP A 175 3.81 6.73 -14.56
N GLN A 176 4.07 5.59 -15.21
CA GLN A 176 4.87 4.50 -14.64
C GLN A 176 6.27 4.96 -14.27
N ARG A 177 6.77 4.52 -13.12
CA ARG A 177 8.15 4.76 -12.68
C ARG A 177 8.82 3.45 -12.35
N PHE A 178 10.08 3.36 -12.72
CA PHE A 178 10.87 2.15 -12.56
C PHE A 178 11.97 2.38 -11.53
N SER A 179 12.18 1.39 -10.67
CA SER A 179 13.20 1.44 -9.62
C SER A 179 13.79 0.05 -9.39
N GLU A 180 14.79 -0.02 -8.52
CA GLU A 180 15.31 -1.29 -8.03
C GLU A 180 14.71 -1.65 -6.68
N ALA A 181 14.54 -2.95 -6.43
CA ALA A 181 14.02 -3.48 -5.17
C ALA A 181 15.09 -3.39 -4.06
N ALA A 182 15.39 -2.17 -3.62
CA ALA A 182 16.38 -1.94 -2.58
C ALA A 182 15.86 -2.34 -1.20
N PRO A 183 16.58 -3.16 -0.42
CA PRO A 183 16.08 -3.76 0.84
C PRO A 183 15.78 -2.76 1.95
N ARG A 184 16.30 -1.54 1.85
CA ARG A 184 15.99 -0.46 2.80
C ARG A 184 14.55 0.05 2.73
N TYR A 185 13.84 -0.23 1.61
CA TYR A 185 12.42 0.08 1.40
C TYR A 185 11.56 -1.15 1.69
N ALA A 186 10.29 -0.92 2.02
CA ALA A 186 9.33 -1.98 2.31
C ALA A 186 9.27 -3.04 1.21
N GLU A 187 9.17 -2.63 -0.06
CA GLU A 187 9.04 -3.52 -1.22
C GLU A 187 10.28 -4.40 -1.41
N GLY A 188 11.46 -3.83 -1.21
CA GLY A 188 12.72 -4.57 -1.29
C GLY A 188 12.86 -5.57 -0.14
N TRP A 189 12.41 -5.22 1.06
CA TRP A 189 12.34 -6.14 2.19
C TRP A 189 11.35 -7.29 1.92
N PHE A 190 10.15 -6.99 1.41
CA PHE A 190 9.19 -8.02 0.97
C PHE A 190 9.79 -8.94 -0.08
N TRP A 191 10.51 -8.38 -1.07
CA TRP A 191 11.18 -9.17 -2.09
C TRP A 191 12.21 -10.13 -1.52
N GLN A 192 13.07 -9.67 -0.61
CA GLN A 192 14.06 -10.52 0.06
C GLN A 192 13.41 -11.61 0.91
N ARG A 193 12.30 -11.30 1.55
CA ARG A 193 11.62 -12.19 2.49
C ARG A 193 10.75 -13.25 1.81
N PHE A 194 10.04 -12.86 0.77
CA PHE A 194 8.98 -13.68 0.17
C PHE A 194 9.19 -13.96 -1.33
N GLY A 195 10.09 -13.27 -1.99
CA GLY A 195 10.40 -13.44 -3.41
C GLY A 195 9.16 -13.23 -4.30
N GLU A 196 8.94 -14.15 -5.22
CA GLU A 196 7.84 -14.10 -6.18
C GLU A 196 6.45 -14.34 -5.57
N ARG A 197 6.37 -14.76 -4.31
CA ARG A 197 5.09 -15.06 -3.65
C ARG A 197 4.31 -13.79 -3.32
N THR A 198 4.97 -12.68 -3.02
CA THR A 198 4.33 -11.40 -2.67
C THR A 198 4.68 -10.33 -3.70
N LEU A 199 3.66 -9.80 -4.38
CA LEU A 199 3.80 -8.60 -5.19
C LEU A 199 3.75 -7.38 -4.25
N ALA A 200 4.91 -6.82 -3.93
CA ALA A 200 4.99 -5.61 -3.11
C ALA A 200 5.30 -4.39 -3.98
N VAL A 201 4.56 -3.30 -3.80
CA VAL A 201 4.70 -2.09 -4.60
C VAL A 201 4.34 -0.84 -3.80
N THR A 202 5.09 0.24 -4.01
CA THR A 202 4.69 1.58 -3.56
C THR A 202 3.72 2.18 -4.56
N PHE A 203 2.63 2.73 -4.04
CA PHE A 203 1.62 3.47 -4.78
C PHE A 203 1.57 4.89 -4.26
N GLU A 204 1.70 5.87 -5.17
CA GLU A 204 1.76 7.29 -4.83
C GLU A 204 0.61 8.07 -5.47
N THR A 205 -0.18 8.74 -4.65
CA THR A 205 -1.15 9.74 -5.09
C THR A 205 -0.48 11.13 -5.20
N PRO A 206 -0.90 12.01 -6.11
CA PRO A 206 -0.40 13.39 -6.11
C PRO A 206 -0.97 14.18 -4.92
N TYR A 207 -0.21 15.22 -4.48
CA TYR A 207 -0.70 16.12 -3.41
C TYR A 207 -1.78 17.07 -3.87
N THR A 208 -1.68 17.59 -5.11
CA THR A 208 -2.44 18.76 -5.50
C THR A 208 -3.19 18.61 -6.82
N TYR A 209 -2.61 17.97 -7.82
CA TYR A 209 -3.12 18.02 -9.18
C TYR A 209 -2.86 16.72 -9.93
N TYR A 210 -3.83 16.31 -10.77
CA TYR A 210 -3.66 15.24 -11.74
C TYR A 210 -3.36 15.83 -13.11
N ASN A 211 -2.24 15.49 -13.70
CA ASN A 211 -1.92 15.86 -15.08
C ASN A 211 -2.49 14.81 -16.05
N ASN A 212 -3.77 14.47 -15.87
CA ASN A 212 -4.51 13.59 -16.76
C ASN A 212 -5.05 14.36 -17.97
N ASP A 213 -5.32 13.66 -19.06
CA ASP A 213 -5.85 14.22 -20.30
C ASP A 213 -7.40 14.17 -20.28
N PRO A 214 -8.12 15.18 -20.84
CA PRO A 214 -7.59 16.30 -21.62
C PRO A 214 -7.22 17.54 -20.79
N ALA A 215 -7.74 17.74 -19.60
CA ALA A 215 -7.64 19.02 -18.91
C ALA A 215 -6.86 18.98 -17.59
N GLY A 216 -6.77 17.79 -16.95
CA GLY A 216 -6.29 17.66 -15.59
C GLY A 216 -7.26 18.26 -14.56
N GLU A 217 -7.06 17.92 -13.30
CA GLU A 217 -7.91 18.42 -12.22
C GLU A 217 -7.17 18.46 -10.88
N TRP A 218 -7.69 19.23 -9.94
CA TRP A 218 -7.20 19.23 -8.56
C TRP A 218 -7.59 17.95 -7.84
N VAL A 219 -6.68 17.46 -7.02
CA VAL A 219 -6.95 16.30 -6.15
C VAL A 219 -8.08 16.67 -5.18
N SER A 220 -9.10 15.84 -5.15
CA SER A 220 -10.26 15.97 -4.26
C SER A 220 -10.53 14.64 -3.56
N ARG A 221 -11.41 14.64 -2.56
CA ARG A 221 -11.86 13.40 -1.92
C ARG A 221 -12.62 12.51 -2.90
N GLU A 222 -13.37 13.13 -3.80
CA GLU A 222 -14.16 12.46 -4.85
C GLU A 222 -13.23 11.76 -5.84
N SER A 223 -12.21 12.46 -6.38
CA SER A 223 -11.25 11.86 -7.32
C SER A 223 -10.41 10.75 -6.68
N LEU A 224 -10.07 10.89 -5.39
CA LEU A 224 -9.38 9.84 -4.64
C LEU A 224 -10.29 8.62 -4.39
N ALA A 225 -11.60 8.82 -4.20
CA ALA A 225 -12.56 7.74 -4.07
C ALA A 225 -12.75 6.98 -5.40
N GLU A 226 -12.83 7.69 -6.53
CA GLU A 226 -12.86 7.07 -7.85
C GLU A 226 -11.57 6.26 -8.13
N LEU A 227 -10.41 6.80 -7.74
CA LEU A 227 -9.14 6.09 -7.85
C LEU A 227 -9.09 4.85 -6.93
N ALA A 228 -9.65 4.93 -5.73
CA ALA A 228 -9.74 3.80 -4.80
C ALA A 228 -10.62 2.67 -5.36
N HIS A 229 -11.77 3.04 -5.92
CA HIS A 229 -12.66 2.10 -6.63
C HIS A 229 -11.93 1.38 -7.77
N ALA A 230 -11.27 2.13 -8.64
CA ALA A 230 -10.50 1.58 -9.75
C ALA A 230 -9.38 0.63 -9.28
N SER A 231 -8.73 0.96 -8.17
CA SER A 231 -7.68 0.12 -7.60
C SER A 231 -8.23 -1.17 -7.00
N LEU A 232 -9.43 -1.15 -6.42
CA LEU A 232 -10.11 -2.37 -5.95
C LEU A 232 -10.48 -3.28 -7.13
N LEU A 233 -10.96 -2.72 -8.24
CA LEU A 233 -11.19 -3.47 -9.48
C LEU A 233 -9.90 -4.09 -10.02
N ALA A 234 -8.82 -3.31 -10.12
CA ALA A 234 -7.53 -3.78 -10.60
C ALA A 234 -6.93 -4.88 -9.71
N LEU A 235 -7.10 -4.78 -8.39
CA LEU A 235 -6.69 -5.83 -7.45
C LEU A 235 -7.54 -7.08 -7.58
N SER A 236 -8.85 -6.93 -7.75
CA SER A 236 -9.76 -8.06 -7.99
C SER A 236 -9.36 -8.83 -9.25
N ASP A 237 -9.19 -8.13 -10.37
CA ASP A 237 -8.79 -8.73 -11.65
C ASP A 237 -7.39 -9.39 -11.60
N LEU A 238 -6.46 -8.81 -10.83
CA LEU A 238 -5.11 -9.36 -10.66
C LEU A 238 -5.12 -10.67 -9.86
N LEU A 239 -6.06 -10.81 -8.92
CA LEU A 239 -6.11 -11.91 -7.95
C LEU A 239 -7.05 -13.05 -8.37
N ASP A 240 -7.81 -12.85 -9.44
CA ASP A 240 -8.58 -13.89 -10.11
C ASP A 240 -7.68 -14.90 -10.80
#